data_0a0d5e6a7010c18b74f4fa89f34de451
#
_entry.id   0a0d5e6a7010c18b74f4fa89f34de451
#
_cell.length_a   1.000
_cell.length_b   1.000
_cell.length_c   1.000
_cell.angle_alpha   90.00
_cell.angle_beta   90.00
_cell.angle_gamma   90.00
#
_symmetry.space_group_name_H-M   'P 1'
#
loop_
_entity.id
_entity.type
_entity.pdbx_description
1 polymer ?
#
loop_
_entity_poly.entity_id
_entity_poly.type
_entity_poly.pdbx_seq_one_letter_code
_entity_poly.pdbx_strand_id
1 'polypeptide(L)'
;MRTELVTTLNRQATELLSDIERDKQPILITQHGLPSAYLVDVESFELLQQRMAVLEGIARGEMAVAEGRVVSHAEAKARMARWLK
;
A
#
# COMPACT_ATOMS: atom_id res chain seq x y z
N MET A 1 14.56 -7.34 -2.33
CA MET A 1 13.33 -7.18 -1.53
C MET A 1 13.33 -8.17 -0.38
N ARG A 2 12.95 -7.71 0.78
CA ARG A 2 12.87 -8.58 1.95
C ARG A 2 11.70 -9.56 1.81
N THR A 3 11.94 -10.82 2.14
CA THR A 3 10.95 -11.89 2.06
C THR A 3 10.83 -12.54 3.43
N GLU A 4 9.59 -12.73 3.90
CA GLU A 4 9.33 -13.38 5.17
C GLU A 4 8.23 -14.42 5.02
N LEU A 5 8.27 -15.44 5.88
CA LEU A 5 7.23 -16.46 5.90
C LEU A 5 5.98 -15.94 6.60
N VAL A 6 4.83 -16.48 6.22
CA VAL A 6 3.58 -16.14 6.89
C VAL A 6 3.62 -16.48 8.38
N THR A 7 4.33 -17.53 8.76
CA THR A 7 4.50 -17.88 10.18
C THR A 7 5.30 -16.82 10.92
N THR A 8 6.31 -16.23 10.27
CA THR A 8 7.07 -15.12 10.84
C THR A 8 6.17 -13.91 11.03
N LEU A 9 5.31 -13.62 10.06
CA LEU A 9 4.35 -12.53 10.20
C LEU A 9 3.43 -12.74 11.40
N ASN A 10 2.93 -13.96 11.58
CA ASN A 10 2.06 -14.28 12.72
C ASN A 10 2.77 -14.08 14.06
N ARG A 11 4.03 -14.46 14.13
CA ARG A 11 4.80 -14.37 15.38
C ARG A 11 5.32 -12.98 15.69
N GLN A 12 5.71 -12.25 14.65
CA GLN A 12 6.44 -10.98 14.80
C GLN A 12 5.76 -9.84 14.06
N ALA A 13 4.43 -9.86 14.04
CA ALA A 13 3.67 -8.85 13.28
C ALA A 13 4.04 -7.43 13.71
N THR A 14 4.11 -7.17 14.99
CA THR A 14 4.44 -5.83 15.50
C THR A 14 5.82 -5.37 15.05
N GLU A 15 6.81 -6.28 15.09
CA GLU A 15 8.16 -5.95 14.64
C GLU A 15 8.21 -5.67 13.14
N LEU A 16 7.52 -6.50 12.35
CA LEU A 16 7.49 -6.29 10.90
C LEU A 16 6.79 -4.98 10.54
N LEU A 17 5.71 -4.65 11.24
CA LEU A 17 5.03 -3.38 11.04
C LEU A 17 5.93 -2.19 11.37
N SER A 18 6.68 -2.27 12.47
CA SER A 18 7.64 -1.23 12.82
C SER A 18 8.72 -1.10 11.76
N ASP A 19 9.21 -2.23 11.25
CA ASP A 19 10.25 -2.22 10.23
C ASP A 19 9.79 -1.55 8.95
N ILE A 20 8.59 -1.86 8.45
CA ILE A 20 8.09 -1.24 7.23
C ILE A 20 7.79 0.24 7.41
N GLU A 21 7.34 0.65 8.58
CA GLU A 21 7.11 2.06 8.87
C GLU A 21 8.40 2.86 8.90
N ARG A 22 9.45 2.26 9.44
CA ARG A 22 10.77 2.90 9.53
C ARG A 22 11.46 2.94 8.17
N ASP A 23 11.50 1.80 7.49
CA ASP A 23 12.29 1.62 6.28
C ASP A 23 11.56 2.02 5.01
N LYS A 24 10.24 2.07 5.04
CA LYS A 24 9.39 2.36 3.89
C LYS A 24 9.65 1.39 2.73
N GLN A 25 9.98 0.15 3.04
CA GLN A 25 10.24 -0.89 2.06
C GLN A 25 9.23 -2.02 2.23
N PRO A 26 8.62 -2.51 1.16
CA PRO A 26 7.66 -3.60 1.27
C PRO A 26 8.35 -4.91 1.62
N ILE A 27 7.60 -5.79 2.27
CA ILE A 27 8.03 -7.14 2.59
C ILE A 27 7.14 -8.11 1.83
N LEU A 28 7.75 -9.02 1.08
CA LEU A 28 7.01 -10.09 0.41
C LEU A 28 6.72 -11.20 1.42
N ILE A 29 5.46 -11.52 1.60
CA ILE A 29 5.03 -12.60 2.47
C ILE A 29 4.80 -13.85 1.64
N THR A 30 5.44 -14.94 2.01
CA THR A 30 5.30 -16.20 1.29
C THR A 30 4.58 -17.24 2.14
N GLN A 31 3.86 -18.12 1.46
CA GLN A 31 3.19 -19.25 2.07
C GLN A 31 3.47 -20.49 1.21
N HIS A 32 3.95 -21.55 1.84
CA HIS A 32 4.34 -22.77 1.15
C HIS A 32 5.36 -22.53 0.02
N GLY A 33 6.28 -21.60 0.25
CA GLY A 33 7.31 -21.27 -0.73
C GLY A 33 6.85 -20.42 -1.89
N LEU A 34 5.59 -19.99 -1.91
CA LEU A 34 5.03 -19.18 -2.99
C LEU A 34 4.66 -17.79 -2.50
N PRO A 35 4.83 -16.77 -3.36
CA PRO A 35 4.39 -15.41 -3.01
C PRO A 35 2.89 -15.40 -2.70
N SER A 36 2.52 -14.78 -1.60
CA SER A 36 1.12 -14.71 -1.16
C SER A 36 0.62 -13.28 -1.04
N ALA A 37 1.43 -12.39 -0.48
CA ALA A 37 1.00 -11.03 -0.22
C ALA A 37 2.20 -10.11 -0.04
N TYR A 38 1.94 -8.80 -0.10
CA TYR A 38 2.92 -7.79 0.27
C TYR A 38 2.48 -7.08 1.53
N LEU A 39 3.43 -6.83 2.40
CA LEU A 39 3.22 -6.00 3.58
C LEU A 39 3.84 -4.64 3.28
N VAL A 40 3.02 -3.60 3.24
CA VAL A 40 3.45 -2.26 2.83
C VAL A 40 2.91 -1.25 3.84
N ASP A 41 3.70 -0.22 4.14
CA ASP A 41 3.20 0.85 4.99
C ASP A 41 2.14 1.67 4.25
N VAL A 42 1.23 2.24 5.00
CA VAL A 42 0.08 2.97 4.44
C VAL A 42 0.52 4.14 3.56
N GLU A 43 1.47 4.91 4.03
CA GLU A 43 1.94 6.09 3.30
C GLU A 43 2.51 5.75 1.93
N SER A 44 3.37 4.74 1.88
CA SER A 44 3.96 4.29 0.61
C SER A 44 2.91 3.76 -0.35
N PHE A 45 1.95 3.00 0.16
CA PHE A 45 0.89 2.44 -0.66
C PHE A 45 -0.03 3.53 -1.23
N GLU A 46 -0.43 4.49 -0.40
CA GLU A 46 -1.25 5.60 -0.86
C GLU A 46 -0.53 6.42 -1.94
N LEU A 47 0.76 6.66 -1.75
CA LEU A 47 1.55 7.38 -2.74
C LEU A 47 1.61 6.63 -4.06
N LEU A 48 1.79 5.32 -4.01
CA LEU A 48 1.80 4.48 -5.20
C LEU A 48 0.46 4.56 -5.93
N GLN A 49 -0.64 4.49 -5.20
CA GLN A 49 -1.97 4.59 -5.80
C GLN A 49 -2.18 5.95 -6.47
N GLN A 50 -1.73 7.02 -5.85
CA GLN A 50 -1.81 8.36 -6.43
C GLN A 50 -1.04 8.44 -7.74
N ARG A 51 0.17 7.88 -7.77
CA ARG A 51 0.98 7.85 -8.98
C ARG A 51 0.31 7.07 -10.10
N MET A 52 -0.30 5.94 -9.78
CA MET A 52 -1.02 5.14 -10.75
C MET A 52 -2.23 5.88 -11.30
N ALA A 53 -2.97 6.57 -10.46
CA ALA A 53 -4.12 7.36 -10.89
C ALA A 53 -3.71 8.47 -11.86
N VAL A 54 -2.62 9.16 -11.58
CA VAL A 54 -2.08 10.20 -12.47
C VAL A 54 -1.69 9.59 -13.82
N LEU A 55 -0.97 8.48 -13.81
CA LEU A 55 -0.55 7.81 -15.04
C LEU A 55 -1.74 7.35 -15.88
N GLU A 56 -2.76 6.79 -15.25
CA GLU A 56 -3.98 6.39 -15.93
C GLU A 56 -4.69 7.58 -16.57
N GLY A 57 -4.79 8.69 -15.86
CA GLY A 57 -5.38 9.91 -16.39
C GLY A 57 -4.62 10.43 -17.60
N ILE A 58 -3.31 10.43 -17.56
CA ILE A 58 -2.47 10.85 -18.67
C ILE A 58 -2.64 9.90 -19.87
N ALA A 59 -2.63 8.59 -19.62
CA ALA A 59 -2.76 7.59 -20.66
C ALA A 59 -4.09 7.68 -21.39
N ARG A 60 -5.14 8.07 -20.71
CA ARG A 60 -6.47 8.27 -21.31
C ARG A 60 -6.65 9.63 -21.93
N GLY A 61 -5.69 10.53 -21.74
CA GLY A 61 -5.84 11.92 -22.17
C GLY A 61 -6.87 12.68 -21.36
N GLU A 62 -7.22 12.20 -20.20
CA GLU A 62 -8.22 12.84 -19.34
C GLU A 62 -7.60 13.90 -18.45
N MET A 63 -8.33 14.99 -18.28
CA MET A 63 -7.95 16.05 -17.34
C MET A 63 -8.63 15.89 -15.98
N ALA A 64 -9.18 14.72 -15.73
CA ALA A 64 -9.94 14.46 -14.52
C ALA A 64 -9.12 14.71 -13.25
N VAL A 65 -7.85 14.40 -13.29
CA VAL A 65 -6.96 14.63 -12.15
C VAL A 65 -6.84 16.12 -11.85
N ALA A 66 -6.69 16.92 -12.89
CA ALA A 66 -6.61 18.38 -12.76
C ALA A 66 -7.93 18.98 -12.28
N GLU A 67 -9.04 18.30 -12.52
CA GLU A 67 -10.37 18.74 -12.09
C GLU A 67 -10.67 18.36 -10.64
N GLY A 68 -9.70 17.85 -9.91
CA GLY A 68 -9.88 17.55 -8.50
C GLY A 68 -10.54 16.20 -8.22
N ARG A 69 -10.56 15.31 -9.17
CA ARG A 69 -11.10 13.97 -8.97
C ARG A 69 -10.14 13.06 -8.19
N VAL A 70 -8.97 13.57 -7.94
CA VAL A 70 -8.03 12.86 -7.07
C VAL A 70 -8.58 12.92 -5.65
N VAL A 71 -8.74 11.77 -5.03
CA VAL A 71 -9.25 11.68 -3.67
C VAL A 71 -8.26 12.36 -2.74
N SER A 72 -8.73 13.25 -1.89
CA SER A 72 -7.88 13.93 -0.93
C SER A 72 -7.36 12.91 0.07
N HIS A 73 -6.23 13.25 0.72
CA HIS A 73 -5.64 12.39 1.75
C HIS A 73 -6.65 12.08 2.86
N ALA A 74 -7.44 13.07 3.26
CA ALA A 74 -8.47 12.89 4.28
C ALA A 74 -9.56 11.91 3.82
N GLU A 75 -9.99 12.03 2.57
CA GLU A 75 -10.99 11.12 2.01
C GLU A 75 -10.43 9.69 1.90
N ALA A 76 -9.19 9.54 1.52
CA ALA A 76 -8.55 8.23 1.45
C ALA A 76 -8.53 7.58 2.83
N LYS A 77 -8.17 8.32 3.84
CA LYS A 77 -8.17 7.82 5.21
C LYS A 77 -9.57 7.43 5.68
N ALA A 78 -10.56 8.23 5.36
CA ALA A 78 -11.94 7.94 5.72
C ALA A 78 -12.43 6.64 5.06
N ARG A 79 -12.07 6.42 3.80
CA ARG A 79 -12.42 5.19 3.10
C ARG A 79 -11.72 3.98 3.72
N MET A 80 -10.45 4.11 4.05
CA MET A 80 -9.70 3.04 4.68
C MET A 80 -10.26 2.71 6.06
N ALA A 81 -10.66 3.71 6.83
CA ALA A 81 -11.24 3.50 8.14
C ALA A 81 -12.52 2.66 8.06
N ARG A 82 -13.30 2.81 7.00
CA ARG A 82 -14.49 1.98 6.78
C ARG A 82 -14.13 0.53 6.48
N TRP A 83 -13.04 0.32 5.80
CA TRP A 83 -12.57 -1.03 5.48
C TRP A 83 -11.96 -1.76 6.66
N LEU A 84 -11.40 -1.02 7.60
CA LEU A 84 -10.68 -1.58 8.74
C LEU A 84 -11.56 -1.85 9.96
N LYS A 85 -12.80 -1.56 9.88
CA LYS A 85 -13.75 -1.84 10.95
C LYS A 85 -14.15 -3.31 11.00
#